data_0e70ce34179e36012d1887bc40f42475
#
_entry.id   0e70ce34179e36012d1887bc40f42475
#
_cell.length_a   1.000
_cell.length_b   1.000
_cell.length_c   1.000
_cell.angle_alpha   90.00
_cell.angle_beta   90.00
_cell.angle_gamma   90.00
#
_symmetry.space_group_name_H-M   'P 1'
#
loop_
_entity.id
_entity.type
_entity.pdbx_description
1 polymer ?
#
loop_
_entity_poly.entity_id
_entity_poly.type
_entity_poly.pdbx_seq_one_letter_code
_entity_poly.pdbx_strand_id
1 'polypeptide(L)'
;MADYSKVIQKLFDGQHLTQAESFSVFNQVMHGEFSEVKLATLLTALKINGESPNEIAGAASAMVSNARPFPTPDYEFGDIVGTGGDGHHTINISSAAALVAASCGVKVAKHGNRSVSSKSGSAD
;
A
#
# COMPACT_ATOMS: atom_id res chain seq x y z
N MET A 1 12.56 -1.59 -18.30
CA MET A 1 12.83 -0.75 -17.12
C MET A 1 12.37 0.67 -17.45
N ALA A 2 11.46 1.24 -16.64
CA ALA A 2 11.05 2.63 -16.86
C ALA A 2 12.22 3.57 -16.54
N ASP A 3 12.46 4.53 -17.43
CA ASP A 3 13.42 5.59 -17.19
C ASP A 3 12.81 6.59 -16.22
N TYR A 4 13.37 6.71 -15.02
CA TYR A 4 12.92 7.62 -13.98
C TYR A 4 12.74 9.06 -14.51
N SER A 5 13.69 9.55 -15.30
CA SER A 5 13.64 10.92 -15.82
C SER A 5 12.44 11.16 -16.71
N LYS A 6 12.08 10.17 -17.55
CA LYS A 6 10.88 10.24 -18.41
C LYS A 6 9.59 10.18 -17.60
N VAL A 7 9.56 9.32 -16.58
CA VAL A 7 8.39 9.20 -15.69
C VAL A 7 8.15 10.52 -14.94
N ILE A 8 9.18 11.10 -14.36
CA ILE A 8 9.07 12.36 -13.63
C ILE A 8 8.69 13.52 -14.56
N GLN A 9 9.30 13.61 -15.75
CA GLN A 9 8.94 14.66 -16.71
C GLN A 9 7.47 14.58 -17.11
N LYS A 10 6.98 13.35 -17.37
CA LYS A 10 5.58 13.13 -17.71
C LYS A 10 4.62 13.61 -16.61
N LEU A 11 4.96 13.32 -15.34
CA LEU A 11 4.20 13.79 -14.19
C LEU A 11 4.28 15.31 -14.02
N PHE A 12 5.43 15.93 -14.25
CA PHE A 12 5.59 17.38 -14.18
C PHE A 12 4.81 18.11 -15.27
N ASP A 13 4.60 17.46 -16.41
CA ASP A 13 3.75 17.95 -17.50
C ASP A 13 2.24 17.73 -17.22
N GLY A 14 1.87 17.29 -16.02
CA GLY A 14 0.47 17.03 -15.62
C GLY A 14 -0.14 15.80 -16.27
N GLN A 15 0.68 14.91 -16.83
CA GLN A 15 0.22 13.68 -17.46
C GLN A 15 0.23 12.51 -16.48
N HIS A 16 -0.69 11.57 -16.66
CA HIS A 16 -0.74 10.35 -15.87
C HIS A 16 0.13 9.25 -16.44
N LEU A 17 0.63 8.40 -15.55
CA LEU A 17 1.33 7.18 -15.95
C LEU A 17 0.33 6.11 -16.39
N THR A 18 0.74 5.29 -17.34
CA THR A 18 0.07 4.03 -17.61
C THR A 18 0.30 3.05 -16.45
N GLN A 19 -0.54 2.02 -16.33
CA GLN A 19 -0.37 0.97 -15.33
C GLN A 19 1.01 0.30 -15.42
N ALA A 20 1.51 0.06 -16.65
CA ALA A 20 2.81 -0.55 -16.86
C ALA A 20 3.98 0.37 -16.44
N GLU A 21 3.89 1.68 -16.70
CA GLU A 21 4.89 2.65 -16.25
C GLU A 21 4.90 2.75 -14.72
N SER A 22 3.72 2.83 -14.11
CA SER A 22 3.57 2.85 -12.65
C SER A 22 4.12 1.56 -12.02
N PHE A 23 3.74 0.39 -12.54
CA PHE A 23 4.30 -0.88 -12.08
C PHE A 23 5.83 -0.88 -12.15
N SER A 24 6.40 -0.47 -13.30
CA SER A 24 7.85 -0.51 -13.50
C SER A 24 8.59 0.43 -12.55
N VAL A 25 8.10 1.64 -12.32
CA VAL A 25 8.76 2.60 -11.42
C VAL A 25 8.63 2.18 -9.95
N PHE A 26 7.47 1.69 -9.52
CA PHE A 26 7.29 1.20 -8.15
C PHE A 26 8.04 -0.12 -7.90
N ASN A 27 8.19 -0.97 -8.91
CA ASN A 27 9.05 -2.15 -8.80
C ASN A 27 10.52 -1.79 -8.52
N GLN A 28 11.06 -0.74 -9.17
CA GLN A 28 12.39 -0.21 -8.86
C GLN A 28 12.49 0.34 -7.43
N VAL A 29 11.41 1.02 -6.95
CA VAL A 29 11.33 1.46 -5.54
C VAL A 29 11.43 0.27 -4.59
N MET A 30 10.67 -0.81 -4.84
CA MET A 30 10.69 -2.02 -4.01
C MET A 30 12.05 -2.72 -3.99
N HIS A 31 12.85 -2.60 -5.06
CA HIS A 31 14.22 -3.11 -5.11
C HIS A 31 15.26 -2.17 -4.50
N GLY A 32 14.85 -1.02 -3.96
CA GLY A 32 15.77 -0.07 -3.34
C GLY A 32 16.64 0.71 -4.33
N GLU A 33 16.25 0.78 -5.59
CA GLU A 33 17.00 1.48 -6.64
C GLU A 33 16.80 3.01 -6.59
N PHE A 34 15.90 3.48 -5.72
CA PHE A 34 15.59 4.89 -5.56
C PHE A 34 16.27 5.48 -4.32
N SER A 35 16.88 6.67 -4.47
CA SER A 35 17.20 7.50 -3.32
C SER A 35 15.93 8.09 -2.71
N GLU A 36 15.99 8.48 -1.43
CA GLU A 36 14.88 9.14 -0.73
C GLU A 36 14.37 10.36 -1.48
N VAL A 37 15.28 11.15 -2.07
CA VAL A 37 14.92 12.33 -2.87
C VAL A 37 14.11 11.95 -4.10
N LYS A 38 14.52 10.92 -4.84
CA LYS A 38 13.78 10.43 -6.02
C LYS A 38 12.40 9.90 -5.63
N LEU A 39 12.32 9.17 -4.53
CA LEU A 39 11.05 8.65 -4.03
C LEU A 39 10.13 9.80 -3.61
N ALA A 40 10.63 10.75 -2.83
CA ALA A 40 9.84 11.91 -2.42
C ALA A 40 9.34 12.72 -3.63
N THR A 41 10.20 12.93 -4.64
CA THR A 41 9.80 13.63 -5.87
C THR A 41 8.68 12.89 -6.60
N LEU A 42 8.79 11.56 -6.76
CA LEU A 42 7.76 10.73 -7.40
C LEU A 42 6.42 10.83 -6.67
N LEU A 43 6.43 10.61 -5.36
CA LEU A 43 5.20 10.64 -4.55
C LEU A 43 4.56 12.03 -4.52
N THR A 44 5.36 13.09 -4.45
CA THR A 44 4.86 14.47 -4.48
C THR A 44 4.24 14.80 -5.83
N ALA A 45 4.87 14.42 -6.93
CA ALA A 45 4.34 14.67 -8.27
C ALA A 45 3.03 13.92 -8.50
N LEU A 46 2.93 12.63 -8.11
CA LEU A 46 1.67 11.87 -8.16
C LEU A 46 0.59 12.54 -7.32
N LYS A 47 0.93 12.97 -6.11
CA LYS A 47 -0.03 13.62 -5.20
C LYS A 47 -0.56 14.95 -5.73
N ILE A 48 0.28 15.77 -6.36
CA ILE A 48 -0.12 17.05 -6.94
C ILE A 48 -1.06 16.84 -8.14
N ASN A 49 -0.76 15.85 -8.98
CA ASN A 49 -1.59 15.54 -10.16
C ASN A 49 -2.93 14.86 -9.80
N GLY A 50 -3.02 14.28 -8.59
CA GLY A 50 -4.11 13.38 -8.23
C GLY A 50 -3.92 12.00 -8.89
N GLU A 51 -3.75 10.97 -8.09
CA GLU A 51 -3.42 9.63 -8.58
C GLU A 51 -4.56 9.04 -9.44
N SER A 52 -4.24 8.57 -10.64
CA SER A 52 -5.19 7.87 -11.50
C SER A 52 -5.37 6.40 -11.09
N PRO A 53 -6.51 5.75 -11.47
CA PRO A 53 -6.70 4.32 -11.21
C PRO A 53 -5.60 3.43 -11.78
N ASN A 54 -5.03 3.77 -12.93
CA ASN A 54 -3.93 3.03 -13.55
C ASN A 54 -2.63 3.14 -12.72
N GLU A 55 -2.35 4.32 -12.18
CA GLU A 55 -1.18 4.55 -11.32
C GLU A 55 -1.29 3.77 -10.02
N ILE A 56 -2.47 3.78 -9.40
CA ILE A 56 -2.75 3.01 -8.17
C ILE A 56 -2.63 1.51 -8.45
N ALA A 57 -3.25 1.02 -9.52
CA ALA A 57 -3.19 -0.40 -9.87
C ALA A 57 -1.77 -0.88 -10.18
N GLY A 58 -0.97 -0.08 -10.86
CA GLY A 58 0.44 -0.38 -11.15
C GLY A 58 1.27 -0.45 -9.87
N ALA A 59 1.15 0.54 -9.00
CA ALA A 59 1.85 0.58 -7.72
C ALA A 59 1.47 -0.61 -6.82
N ALA A 60 0.17 -0.90 -6.68
CA ALA A 60 -0.32 -2.03 -5.91
C ALA A 60 0.20 -3.37 -6.45
N SER A 61 0.18 -3.56 -7.75
CA SER A 61 0.73 -4.76 -8.39
C SER A 61 2.23 -4.93 -8.12
N ALA A 62 3.00 -3.84 -8.16
CA ALA A 62 4.43 -3.87 -7.84
C ALA A 62 4.66 -4.25 -6.36
N MET A 63 3.89 -3.68 -5.43
CA MET A 63 3.97 -4.04 -4.00
C MET A 63 3.66 -5.52 -3.77
N VAL A 64 2.58 -6.04 -4.35
CA VAL A 64 2.19 -7.44 -4.22
C VAL A 64 3.26 -8.38 -4.78
N SER A 65 3.83 -8.04 -5.96
CA SER A 65 4.88 -8.87 -6.60
C SER A 65 6.17 -8.94 -5.78
N ASN A 66 6.44 -7.95 -4.94
CA ASN A 66 7.63 -7.87 -4.10
C ASN A 66 7.36 -8.19 -2.62
N ALA A 67 6.11 -8.49 -2.27
CA ALA A 67 5.74 -8.84 -0.91
C ALA A 67 6.41 -10.17 -0.49
N ARG A 68 6.80 -10.27 0.79
CA ARG A 68 7.26 -11.54 1.35
C ARG A 68 6.13 -12.55 1.31
N PRO A 69 6.38 -13.79 0.87
CA PRO A 69 5.36 -14.83 0.87
C PRO A 69 4.78 -15.02 2.28
N PHE A 70 3.47 -15.02 2.37
CA PHE A 70 2.76 -15.45 3.57
C PHE A 70 2.48 -16.95 3.47
N PRO A 71 2.81 -17.75 4.50
CA PRO A 71 2.47 -19.18 4.51
C PRO A 71 0.96 -19.33 4.58
N THR A 72 0.33 -19.44 3.40
CA THR A 72 -1.12 -19.54 3.28
C THR A 72 -1.60 -20.86 3.86
N PRO A 73 -2.51 -20.86 4.84
CA PRO A 73 -3.15 -22.07 5.35
C PRO A 73 -3.93 -22.82 4.24
N ASP A 74 -4.14 -24.12 4.42
CA ASP A 74 -4.92 -24.98 3.53
C ASP A 74 -6.45 -24.90 3.78
N TYR A 75 -6.89 -23.90 4.54
CA TYR A 75 -8.27 -23.63 4.89
C TYR A 75 -8.66 -22.18 4.61
N GLU A 76 -9.95 -21.94 4.43
CA GLU A 76 -10.47 -20.56 4.28
C GLU A 76 -10.30 -19.75 5.55
N PHE A 77 -9.83 -18.53 5.40
CA PHE A 77 -9.68 -17.55 6.49
C PHE A 77 -9.99 -16.15 5.98
N GLY A 78 -10.34 -15.26 6.90
CA GLY A 78 -10.54 -13.84 6.60
C GLY A 78 -9.44 -12.97 7.19
N ASP A 79 -9.10 -11.88 6.52
CA ASP A 79 -8.34 -10.78 7.09
C ASP A 79 -9.28 -9.61 7.39
N ILE A 80 -9.06 -8.97 8.54
CA ILE A 80 -9.85 -7.80 8.97
C ILE A 80 -8.90 -6.63 9.15
N VAL A 81 -8.91 -5.72 8.18
CA VAL A 81 -8.02 -4.57 8.15
C VAL A 81 -8.78 -3.29 7.80
N GLY A 82 -8.43 -2.19 8.47
CA GLY A 82 -8.86 -0.87 8.07
C GLY A 82 -7.91 -0.29 7.01
N THR A 83 -8.41 0.61 6.18
CA THR A 83 -7.59 1.30 5.17
C THR A 83 -6.54 2.22 5.77
N GLY A 84 -6.74 2.66 7.03
CA GLY A 84 -5.86 3.62 7.69
C GLY A 84 -5.95 5.04 7.11
N GLY A 85 -5.31 5.98 7.78
CA GLY A 85 -5.16 7.35 7.25
C GLY A 85 -6.44 8.17 7.12
N ASP A 86 -7.56 7.73 7.70
CA ASP A 86 -8.87 8.37 7.62
C ASP A 86 -9.03 9.59 8.55
N GLY A 87 -8.02 9.87 9.38
CA GLY A 87 -8.04 10.97 10.36
C GLY A 87 -9.01 10.78 11.54
N HIS A 88 -9.73 9.68 11.58
CA HIS A 88 -10.63 9.34 12.70
C HIS A 88 -9.82 8.66 13.80
N HIS A 89 -9.52 9.36 14.87
CA HIS A 89 -8.78 8.86 16.04
C HIS A 89 -9.61 7.86 16.86
N THR A 90 -10.06 6.78 16.24
CA THR A 90 -10.86 5.73 16.87
C THR A 90 -10.00 4.71 17.62
N ILE A 91 -10.65 3.89 18.44
CA ILE A 91 -10.05 2.69 19.04
C ILE A 91 -9.72 1.66 17.95
N ASN A 92 -8.90 0.66 18.26
CA ASN A 92 -8.53 -0.40 17.31
C ASN A 92 -9.72 -1.36 17.04
N ILE A 93 -10.69 -0.87 16.25
CA ILE A 93 -11.92 -1.61 15.90
C ILE A 93 -11.58 -2.91 15.16
N SER A 94 -10.61 -2.88 14.25
CA SER A 94 -10.26 -4.06 13.45
C SER A 94 -9.71 -5.21 14.31
N SER A 95 -8.92 -4.92 15.34
CA SER A 95 -8.44 -5.97 16.25
C SER A 95 -9.57 -6.53 17.14
N ALA A 96 -10.44 -5.66 17.65
CA ALA A 96 -11.60 -6.11 18.42
C ALA A 96 -12.55 -6.96 17.56
N ALA A 97 -12.83 -6.53 16.32
CA ALA A 97 -13.65 -7.30 15.39
C ALA A 97 -13.05 -8.66 15.04
N ALA A 98 -11.72 -8.73 14.88
CA ALA A 98 -11.02 -9.99 14.62
C ALA A 98 -11.18 -10.99 15.78
N LEU A 99 -11.05 -10.53 17.02
CA LEU A 99 -11.26 -11.36 18.21
C LEU A 99 -12.71 -11.86 18.33
N VAL A 100 -13.67 -10.99 18.07
CA VAL A 100 -15.09 -11.37 18.07
C VAL A 100 -15.39 -12.39 16.96
N ALA A 101 -14.91 -12.16 15.74
CA ALA A 101 -15.08 -13.09 14.63
C ALA A 101 -14.46 -14.47 14.96
N ALA A 102 -13.24 -14.47 15.53
CA ALA A 102 -12.58 -15.69 15.95
C ALA A 102 -13.35 -16.44 17.03
N SER A 103 -13.94 -15.73 18.01
CA SER A 103 -14.79 -16.33 19.06
C SER A 103 -16.08 -16.94 18.49
N CYS A 104 -16.54 -16.46 17.33
CA CYS A 104 -17.67 -17.04 16.60
C CYS A 104 -17.27 -18.19 15.65
N GLY A 105 -16.02 -18.64 15.69
CA GLY A 105 -15.54 -19.77 14.91
C GLY A 105 -14.96 -19.39 13.52
N VAL A 106 -14.88 -18.10 13.18
CA VAL A 106 -14.24 -17.63 11.95
C VAL A 106 -12.72 -17.74 12.12
N LYS A 107 -12.06 -18.41 11.17
CA LYS A 107 -10.58 -18.42 11.13
C LYS A 107 -10.10 -17.07 10.62
N VAL A 108 -9.29 -16.38 11.39
CA VAL A 108 -8.79 -15.03 11.07
C VAL A 108 -7.27 -15.04 11.01
N ALA A 109 -6.73 -14.57 9.87
CA ALA A 109 -5.32 -14.22 9.74
C ALA A 109 -5.24 -12.70 9.69
N LYS A 110 -4.75 -12.08 10.77
CA LYS A 110 -4.68 -10.62 10.86
C LYS A 110 -3.24 -10.15 10.77
N HIS A 111 -2.94 -9.31 9.77
CA HIS A 111 -1.68 -8.59 9.79
C HIS A 111 -1.77 -7.39 10.74
N GLY A 112 -0.66 -7.11 11.43
CA GLY A 112 -0.54 -5.97 12.31
C GLY A 112 0.11 -4.78 11.59
N ASN A 113 -0.35 -3.57 11.90
CA ASN A 113 0.32 -2.34 11.49
C ASN A 113 0.40 -1.38 12.67
N ARG A 114 1.49 -0.58 12.70
CA ARG A 114 1.61 0.49 13.68
C ARG A 114 0.71 1.66 13.31
N SER A 115 0.26 2.37 14.32
CA SER A 115 -0.59 3.55 14.14
C SER A 115 0.14 4.63 13.34
N VAL A 116 -0.55 5.20 12.34
CA VAL A 116 -0.11 6.40 11.62
C VAL A 116 -0.93 7.62 12.06
N SER A 117 -2.21 7.43 12.32
CA SER A 117 -3.15 8.52 12.66
C SER A 117 -3.97 8.27 13.94
N SER A 118 -4.11 7.03 14.39
CA SER A 118 -4.83 6.66 15.60
C SER A 118 -3.91 6.59 16.83
N LYS A 119 -4.49 6.49 18.04
CA LYS A 119 -3.75 6.37 19.31
C LYS A 119 -3.05 5.01 19.47
N SER A 120 -3.49 3.97 18.77
CA SER A 120 -2.87 2.65 18.76
C SER A 120 -3.18 1.94 17.44
N GLY A 121 -2.18 1.33 16.83
CA GLY A 121 -2.32 0.42 15.69
C GLY A 121 -2.58 -1.02 16.14
N SER A 122 -2.80 -1.92 15.20
CA SER A 122 -3.04 -3.33 15.49
C SER A 122 -1.79 -4.10 15.92
N ALA A 123 -0.61 -3.47 15.84
CA ALA A 123 0.68 -4.02 16.26
C ALA A 123 1.32 -3.26 17.43
N ASP A 124 0.62 -2.29 18.02
CA ASP A 124 1.07 -1.53 19.20
C ASP A 124 0.74 -2.20 20.52
#